data_cf202992f06c9a44ae6e9860232c5fcc
#
_entry.id   cf202992f06c9a44ae6e9860232c5fcc
#
_cell.length_a   1.000
_cell.length_b   1.000
_cell.length_c   1.000
_cell.angle_alpha   90.00
_cell.angle_beta   90.00
_cell.angle_gamma   90.00
#
_symmetry.space_group_name_H-M   'P 1'
#
loop_
_entity.id
_entity.type
_entity.pdbx_description
1 polymer ?
#
loop_
_entity_poly.entity_id
_entity_poly.type
_entity_poly.pdbx_seq_one_letter_code
_entity_poly.pdbx_strand_id
1 'polypeptide(L)'
;MLIDFIKIKAYICMIIRKYIKFLESTKQEQDMWNIIPESVKDLHKLFQASGKKLYLVGGSVRDFLTNDKPKDFDLATDALPDEVLDIVDGKYRTNLHGKAFGVVVVYTKEIPEGMEIATFREDISKGRNPEVKLGVTIEDDVKRRDITYNALFYDLDKREIIDLTGGKSDLESGITRMVGDPTERFDEDSLRILRAFRFASRYEHPLHKDTERA
;
A
#
# COMPACT_ATOMS: atom_id res chain seq x y z
N MET A 1 -5.35 23.41 -42.35
CA MET A 1 -4.57 24.46 -41.65
C MET A 1 -5.18 24.82 -40.28
N LEU A 2 -6.45 25.31 -40.17
CA LEU A 2 -7.04 25.63 -38.85
C LEU A 2 -7.28 24.40 -37.94
N ILE A 3 -7.73 23.30 -38.52
CA ILE A 3 -7.99 22.03 -37.82
C ILE A 3 -6.68 21.41 -37.27
N ASP A 4 -5.60 21.54 -37.99
CA ASP A 4 -4.29 21.03 -37.56
C ASP A 4 -3.74 21.84 -36.40
N PHE A 5 -3.95 23.15 -36.42
CA PHE A 5 -3.56 24.04 -35.33
C PHE A 5 -4.30 23.74 -34.01
N ILE A 6 -5.61 23.42 -34.11
CA ILE A 6 -6.42 23.00 -32.94
C ILE A 6 -5.93 21.68 -32.37
N LYS A 7 -5.61 20.71 -33.22
CA LYS A 7 -5.07 19.39 -32.80
C LYS A 7 -3.72 19.55 -32.12
N ILE A 8 -2.82 20.37 -32.67
CA ILE A 8 -1.50 20.65 -32.08
C ILE A 8 -1.67 21.33 -30.72
N LYS A 9 -2.54 22.31 -30.59
CA LYS A 9 -2.82 22.98 -29.31
C LYS A 9 -3.38 22.02 -28.29
N ALA A 10 -4.32 21.16 -28.65
CA ALA A 10 -4.87 20.15 -27.76
C ALA A 10 -3.80 19.14 -27.31
N TYR A 11 -2.91 18.68 -28.20
CA TYR A 11 -1.81 17.80 -27.92
C TYR A 11 -0.79 18.44 -26.94
N ILE A 12 -0.41 19.69 -27.18
CA ILE A 12 0.49 20.44 -26.28
C ILE A 12 -0.15 20.60 -24.89
N CYS A 13 -1.43 20.96 -24.82
CA CYS A 13 -2.15 21.09 -23.55
C CYS A 13 -2.18 19.73 -22.78
N MET A 14 -2.35 18.63 -23.50
CA MET A 14 -2.31 17.28 -22.90
C MET A 14 -0.92 16.96 -22.31
N ILE A 15 0.16 17.27 -23.04
CA ILE A 15 1.54 17.06 -22.56
C ILE A 15 1.81 17.91 -21.32
N ILE A 16 1.45 19.20 -21.38
CA ILE A 16 1.64 20.11 -20.25
C ILE A 16 0.90 19.62 -19.02
N ARG A 17 -0.37 19.19 -19.14
CA ARG A 17 -1.15 18.63 -18.03
C ARG A 17 -0.49 17.37 -17.45
N LYS A 18 0.00 16.46 -18.31
CA LYS A 18 0.73 15.26 -17.84
C LYS A 18 2.01 15.64 -17.08
N TYR A 19 2.74 16.63 -17.57
CA TYR A 19 3.97 17.08 -16.93
C TYR A 19 3.70 17.77 -15.58
N ILE A 20 2.68 18.63 -15.50
CA ILE A 20 2.24 19.25 -14.24
C ILE A 20 1.85 18.16 -13.23
N LYS A 21 1.00 17.19 -13.64
CA LYS A 21 0.58 16.08 -12.77
C LYS A 21 1.78 15.25 -12.30
N PHE A 22 2.77 15.03 -13.14
CA PHE A 22 4.03 14.36 -12.76
C PHE A 22 4.80 15.15 -11.70
N LEU A 23 4.95 16.47 -11.88
CA LEU A 23 5.64 17.32 -10.89
C LEU A 23 4.89 17.37 -9.55
N GLU A 24 3.58 17.45 -9.57
CA GLU A 24 2.73 17.44 -8.38
C GLU A 24 2.86 16.10 -7.64
N SER A 25 2.84 14.97 -8.35
CA SER A 25 3.03 13.63 -7.78
C SER A 25 4.41 13.50 -7.12
N THR A 26 5.48 13.92 -7.81
CA THR A 26 6.84 13.87 -7.26
C THR A 26 6.99 14.72 -6.00
N LYS A 27 6.40 15.90 -5.97
CA LYS A 27 6.38 16.75 -4.79
C LYS A 27 5.63 16.10 -3.63
N GLN A 28 4.45 15.54 -3.90
CA GLN A 28 3.64 14.85 -2.91
C GLN A 28 4.38 13.65 -2.31
N GLU A 29 5.09 12.86 -3.13
CA GLU A 29 5.89 11.73 -2.68
C GLU A 29 7.07 12.16 -1.78
N GLN A 30 7.70 13.29 -2.06
CA GLN A 30 8.73 13.89 -1.20
C GLN A 30 8.13 14.42 0.10
N ASP A 31 6.96 15.05 0.07
CA ASP A 31 6.27 15.54 1.26
C ASP A 31 5.86 14.39 2.19
N MET A 32 5.54 13.21 1.65
CA MET A 32 5.27 12.00 2.43
C MET A 32 6.46 11.61 3.31
N TRP A 33 7.69 11.64 2.78
CA TRP A 33 8.90 11.35 3.56
C TRP A 33 9.03 12.27 4.80
N ASN A 34 8.61 13.52 4.69
CA ASN A 34 8.75 14.49 5.76
C ASN A 34 7.81 14.23 6.95
N ILE A 35 6.67 13.58 6.71
CA ILE A 35 5.68 13.27 7.75
C ILE A 35 5.83 11.87 8.35
N ILE A 36 6.66 11.01 7.75
CA ILE A 36 6.96 9.68 8.29
C ILE A 36 7.67 9.83 9.64
N PRO A 37 7.23 9.10 10.70
CA PRO A 37 7.87 9.12 12.01
C PRO A 37 9.36 8.76 11.94
N GLU A 38 10.16 9.37 12.81
CA GLU A 38 11.60 9.09 12.86
C GLU A 38 11.88 7.62 13.20
N SER A 39 11.04 6.99 14.02
CA SER A 39 11.16 5.56 14.33
C SER A 39 11.00 4.67 13.10
N VAL A 40 10.15 5.04 12.12
CA VAL A 40 10.03 4.32 10.83
C VAL A 40 11.29 4.52 9.98
N LYS A 41 11.85 5.74 9.96
CA LYS A 41 13.10 6.04 9.24
C LYS A 41 14.29 5.30 9.86
N ASP A 42 14.31 5.13 11.17
CA ASP A 42 15.34 4.36 11.85
C ASP A 42 15.22 2.86 11.57
N LEU A 43 14.00 2.31 11.57
CA LEU A 43 13.75 0.94 11.10
C LEU A 43 14.23 0.77 9.65
N HIS A 44 13.89 1.69 8.76
CA HIS A 44 14.34 1.64 7.36
C HIS A 44 15.87 1.55 7.25
N LYS A 45 16.63 2.36 8.01
CA LYS A 45 18.10 2.28 8.04
C LYS A 45 18.63 0.90 8.47
N LEU A 46 17.94 0.24 9.44
CA LEU A 46 18.32 -1.10 9.90
C LEU A 46 18.08 -2.16 8.82
N PHE A 47 16.92 -2.10 8.16
CA PHE A 47 16.60 -3.00 7.05
C PHE A 47 17.57 -2.81 5.90
N GLN A 48 17.85 -1.58 5.51
CA GLN A 48 18.82 -1.25 4.47
C GLN A 48 20.23 -1.77 4.80
N ALA A 49 20.69 -1.62 6.05
CA ALA A 49 21.98 -2.13 6.49
C ALA A 49 22.07 -3.66 6.45
N SER A 50 20.92 -4.34 6.54
CA SER A 50 20.81 -5.81 6.44
C SER A 50 20.52 -6.28 4.99
N GLY A 51 20.54 -5.37 4.01
CA GLY A 51 20.26 -5.67 2.60
C GLY A 51 18.79 -6.02 2.33
N LYS A 52 17.87 -5.63 3.22
CA LYS A 52 16.43 -5.88 3.12
C LYS A 52 15.68 -4.59 2.80
N LYS A 53 14.57 -4.72 2.11
CA LYS A 53 13.70 -3.59 1.75
C LYS A 53 12.59 -3.41 2.76
N LEU A 54 12.20 -2.15 2.97
CA LEU A 54 11.07 -1.79 3.82
C LEU A 54 10.18 -0.77 3.10
N TYR A 55 8.88 -1.00 3.15
CA TYR A 55 7.86 -0.19 2.50
C TYR A 55 6.81 0.23 3.51
N LEU A 56 6.28 1.45 3.41
CA LEU A 56 4.96 1.73 3.96
C LEU A 56 3.89 1.15 3.06
N VAL A 57 2.74 0.74 3.62
CA VAL A 57 1.71 0.07 2.83
C VAL A 57 0.29 0.39 3.30
N GLY A 58 -0.65 0.31 2.38
CA GLY A 58 -2.08 0.32 2.70
C GLY A 58 -2.61 1.66 3.19
N GLY A 59 -3.17 1.63 4.40
CA GLY A 59 -3.89 2.76 4.98
C GLY A 59 -3.07 4.04 5.06
N SER A 60 -1.83 3.96 5.49
CA SER A 60 -0.95 5.13 5.65
C SER A 60 -0.66 5.81 4.32
N VAL A 61 -0.41 5.04 3.24
CA VAL A 61 -0.14 5.58 1.91
C VAL A 61 -1.40 6.24 1.32
N ARG A 62 -2.56 5.58 1.45
CA ARG A 62 -3.84 6.12 1.00
C ARG A 62 -4.20 7.41 1.75
N ASP A 63 -4.16 7.39 3.08
CA ASP A 63 -4.57 8.54 3.91
C ASP A 63 -3.69 9.75 3.60
N PHE A 64 -2.40 9.55 3.34
CA PHE A 64 -1.52 10.60 2.87
C PHE A 64 -1.99 11.19 1.51
N LEU A 65 -2.35 10.33 0.54
CA LEU A 65 -2.82 10.78 -0.77
C LEU A 65 -4.15 11.54 -0.72
N THR A 66 -4.97 11.29 0.30
CA THR A 66 -6.22 12.04 0.56
C THR A 66 -6.02 13.27 1.45
N ASN A 67 -4.78 13.63 1.77
CA ASN A 67 -4.41 14.70 2.71
C ASN A 67 -4.97 14.46 4.14
N ASP A 68 -5.25 13.21 4.48
CA ASP A 68 -5.57 12.79 5.84
C ASP A 68 -4.28 12.48 6.60
N LYS A 69 -4.31 12.69 7.92
CA LYS A 69 -3.19 12.28 8.77
C LYS A 69 -3.26 10.76 8.97
N PRO A 70 -2.23 9.99 8.54
CA PRO A 70 -2.16 8.57 8.85
C PRO A 70 -2.25 8.32 10.35
N LYS A 71 -3.06 7.33 10.75
CA LYS A 71 -3.22 6.94 12.15
C LYS A 71 -2.25 5.83 12.53
N ASP A 72 -2.10 4.88 11.62
CA ASP A 72 -1.28 3.69 11.79
C ASP A 72 -0.24 3.64 10.67
N PHE A 73 0.94 3.10 10.97
CA PHE A 73 2.01 2.92 9.98
C PHE A 73 2.27 1.42 9.82
N ASP A 74 1.57 0.81 8.86
CA ASP A 74 1.81 -0.58 8.47
C ASP A 74 3.00 -0.63 7.50
N LEU A 75 3.88 -1.60 7.73
CA LEU A 75 5.08 -1.82 6.95
C LEU A 75 5.04 -3.19 6.26
N ALA A 76 5.67 -3.27 5.10
CA ALA A 76 5.87 -4.53 4.39
C ALA A 76 7.34 -4.69 4.00
N THR A 77 7.82 -5.94 3.90
CA THR A 77 9.23 -6.25 3.66
C THR A 77 9.40 -7.55 2.90
N ASP A 78 10.55 -7.69 2.24
CA ASP A 78 11.06 -8.94 1.67
C ASP A 78 11.79 -9.82 2.72
N ALA A 79 12.01 -9.30 3.93
CA ALA A 79 12.60 -10.08 5.03
C ALA A 79 11.60 -11.09 5.59
N LEU A 80 12.06 -12.31 5.89
CA LEU A 80 11.28 -13.30 6.63
C LEU A 80 11.11 -12.89 8.10
N PRO A 81 10.10 -13.41 8.84
CA PRO A 81 9.87 -12.99 10.23
C PRO A 81 11.07 -13.16 11.15
N ASP A 82 11.86 -14.23 10.99
CA ASP A 82 13.08 -14.43 11.78
C ASP A 82 14.16 -13.40 11.42
N GLU A 83 14.31 -13.06 10.15
CA GLU A 83 15.21 -12.00 9.72
C GLU A 83 14.77 -10.62 10.25
N VAL A 84 13.45 -10.35 10.30
CA VAL A 84 12.91 -9.13 10.92
C VAL A 84 13.31 -9.05 12.39
N LEU A 85 13.18 -10.17 13.13
CA LEU A 85 13.59 -10.24 14.53
C LEU A 85 15.08 -9.97 14.72
N ASP A 86 15.93 -10.58 13.91
CA ASP A 86 17.38 -10.37 13.95
C ASP A 86 17.77 -8.90 13.66
N ILE A 87 17.08 -8.27 12.70
CA ILE A 87 17.32 -6.86 12.34
C ILE A 87 17.00 -5.91 13.50
N VAL A 88 15.94 -6.19 14.27
CA VAL A 88 15.47 -5.31 15.34
C VAL A 88 15.96 -5.71 16.73
N ASP A 89 16.69 -6.82 16.85
CA ASP A 89 17.16 -7.37 18.12
C ASP A 89 17.95 -6.35 18.95
N GLY A 90 17.72 -6.37 20.25
CA GLY A 90 18.35 -5.45 21.21
C GLY A 90 17.99 -3.98 21.06
N LYS A 91 17.20 -3.59 20.05
CA LYS A 91 16.81 -2.19 19.77
C LYS A 91 15.33 -1.91 20.06
N TYR A 92 14.46 -2.85 19.72
CA TYR A 92 13.02 -2.69 19.82
C TYR A 92 12.36 -3.89 20.51
N ARG A 93 11.30 -3.62 21.27
CA ARG A 93 10.42 -4.67 21.78
C ARG A 93 9.54 -5.17 20.63
N THR A 94 9.33 -6.48 20.56
CA THR A 94 8.53 -7.14 19.52
C THR A 94 7.39 -7.97 20.09
N ASN A 95 6.38 -8.23 19.26
CA ASN A 95 5.31 -9.19 19.52
C ASN A 95 5.15 -10.11 18.31
N LEU A 96 4.99 -11.42 18.59
CA LEU A 96 5.03 -12.50 17.60
C LEU A 96 3.68 -13.17 17.34
N HIS A 97 2.56 -12.62 17.86
CA HIS A 97 1.23 -13.22 17.68
C HIS A 97 0.86 -13.43 16.19
N GLY A 98 1.35 -12.58 15.30
CA GLY A 98 1.14 -12.68 13.86
C GLY A 98 2.20 -13.45 13.09
N LYS A 99 3.24 -14.02 13.74
CA LYS A 99 4.40 -14.63 13.08
C LYS A 99 4.04 -15.73 12.09
N ALA A 100 3.03 -16.55 12.42
CA ALA A 100 2.55 -17.61 11.53
C ALA A 100 1.96 -17.07 10.21
N PHE A 101 1.53 -15.80 10.18
CA PHE A 101 1.03 -15.11 9.01
C PHE A 101 2.05 -14.12 8.42
N GLY A 102 3.31 -14.22 8.84
CA GLY A 102 4.38 -13.36 8.36
C GLY A 102 4.43 -11.97 8.99
N VAL A 103 3.77 -11.73 10.13
CA VAL A 103 3.70 -10.42 10.77
C VAL A 103 4.48 -10.39 12.09
N VAL A 104 5.35 -9.39 12.23
CA VAL A 104 6.05 -9.03 13.48
C VAL A 104 5.62 -7.62 13.87
N VAL A 105 5.15 -7.44 15.11
CA VAL A 105 4.83 -6.12 15.64
C VAL A 105 6.05 -5.55 16.36
N VAL A 106 6.44 -4.33 16.01
CA VAL A 106 7.58 -3.61 16.60
C VAL A 106 7.07 -2.40 17.35
N TYR A 107 7.46 -2.25 18.61
CA TYR A 107 7.08 -1.14 19.48
C TYR A 107 8.21 -0.14 19.62
N THR A 108 7.89 1.14 19.44
CA THR A 108 8.83 2.25 19.64
C THR A 108 8.32 3.23 20.69
N LYS A 109 9.15 4.18 21.10
CA LYS A 109 8.69 5.26 22.01
C LYS A 109 7.71 6.20 21.32
N GLU A 110 7.86 6.39 20.01
CA GLU A 110 7.04 7.29 19.21
C GLU A 110 5.71 6.63 18.82
N ILE A 111 5.70 5.30 18.65
CA ILE A 111 4.52 4.49 18.30
C ILE A 111 4.39 3.35 19.34
N PRO A 112 3.87 3.63 20.53
CA PRO A 112 3.77 2.66 21.62
C PRO A 112 2.70 1.59 21.40
N GLU A 113 1.72 1.85 20.53
CA GLU A 113 0.71 0.87 20.05
C GLU A 113 1.32 -0.23 19.19
N GLY A 114 2.50 0.03 18.60
CA GLY A 114 3.22 -0.90 17.73
C GLY A 114 2.96 -0.67 16.25
N MET A 115 3.94 -1.07 15.44
CA MET A 115 3.88 -1.09 13.98
C MET A 115 3.92 -2.52 13.50
N GLU A 116 3.02 -2.90 12.61
CA GLU A 116 3.06 -4.20 11.97
C GLU A 116 4.07 -4.19 10.81
N ILE A 117 5.02 -5.13 10.84
CA ILE A 117 5.94 -5.40 9.74
C ILE A 117 5.55 -6.74 9.14
N ALA A 118 4.96 -6.71 7.95
CA ALA A 118 4.48 -7.89 7.25
C ALA A 118 5.48 -8.34 6.18
N THR A 119 5.93 -9.58 6.24
CA THR A 119 6.66 -10.23 5.15
C THR A 119 5.75 -10.35 3.93
N PHE A 120 6.26 -10.09 2.72
CA PHE A 120 5.53 -10.35 1.49
C PHE A 120 5.05 -11.80 1.45
N ARG A 121 3.77 -12.00 1.16
CA ARG A 121 3.15 -13.31 1.20
C ARG A 121 2.12 -13.51 0.09
N GLU A 122 1.89 -14.77 -0.22
CA GLU A 122 0.80 -15.28 -1.05
C GLU A 122 -0.12 -16.12 -0.17
N ASP A 123 -1.44 -15.91 -0.28
CA ASP A 123 -2.42 -16.72 0.41
C ASP A 123 -2.69 -17.98 -0.46
N ILE A 124 -2.35 -19.19 0.03
CA ILE A 124 -2.46 -20.45 -0.72
C ILE A 124 -3.74 -21.22 -0.43
N SER A 125 -4.49 -20.87 0.60
CA SER A 125 -5.80 -21.45 0.90
C SER A 125 -6.85 -20.36 1.04
N LYS A 126 -8.13 -20.75 0.94
CA LYS A 126 -9.27 -19.83 1.12
C LYS A 126 -9.58 -19.61 2.61
N GLY A 127 -10.25 -18.52 2.91
CA GLY A 127 -10.80 -18.19 4.22
C GLY A 127 -10.03 -17.09 4.95
N ARG A 128 -10.52 -16.75 6.14
CA ARG A 128 -10.00 -15.63 6.95
C ARG A 128 -8.58 -15.84 7.46
N ASN A 129 -8.19 -17.08 7.71
CA ASN A 129 -6.87 -17.47 8.19
C ASN A 129 -6.24 -18.45 7.19
N PRO A 130 -5.85 -17.97 5.99
CA PRO A 130 -5.31 -18.84 4.97
C PRO A 130 -3.94 -19.39 5.38
N GLU A 131 -3.58 -20.53 4.82
CA GLU A 131 -2.17 -20.93 4.76
C GLU A 131 -1.43 -19.94 3.88
N VAL A 132 -0.24 -19.56 4.27
CA VAL A 132 0.53 -18.52 3.57
C VAL A 132 1.89 -19.03 3.14
N LYS A 133 2.31 -18.57 1.97
CA LYS A 133 3.68 -18.72 1.47
C LYS A 133 4.39 -17.39 1.64
N LEU A 134 5.44 -17.37 2.46
CA LEU A 134 6.26 -16.19 2.74
C LEU A 134 7.43 -16.06 1.76
N GLY A 135 8.01 -14.85 1.67
CA GLY A 135 9.19 -14.58 0.85
C GLY A 135 8.89 -14.55 -0.65
N VAL A 136 7.67 -14.17 -1.01
CA VAL A 136 7.26 -13.92 -2.39
C VAL A 136 7.63 -12.50 -2.83
N THR A 137 7.31 -12.14 -4.07
CA THR A 137 7.55 -10.78 -4.58
C THR A 137 6.47 -9.80 -4.12
N ILE A 138 6.73 -8.49 -4.27
CA ILE A 138 5.73 -7.43 -4.01
C ILE A 138 4.51 -7.58 -4.93
N GLU A 139 4.73 -8.02 -6.18
CA GLU A 139 3.69 -8.27 -7.17
C GLU A 139 2.73 -9.39 -6.72
N ASP A 140 3.25 -10.41 -6.03
CA ASP A 140 2.43 -11.50 -5.50
C ASP A 140 1.67 -11.04 -4.24
N ASP A 141 2.31 -10.27 -3.34
CA ASP A 141 1.67 -9.73 -2.16
C ASP A 141 0.51 -8.77 -2.51
N VAL A 142 0.65 -7.99 -3.57
CA VAL A 142 -0.40 -7.09 -4.07
C VAL A 142 -1.66 -7.87 -4.46
N LYS A 143 -1.53 -9.02 -5.12
CA LYS A 143 -2.67 -9.81 -5.63
C LYS A 143 -3.62 -10.28 -4.53
N ARG A 144 -3.13 -10.53 -3.31
CA ARG A 144 -3.96 -10.96 -2.18
C ARG A 144 -4.70 -9.82 -1.47
N ARG A 145 -4.35 -8.55 -1.76
CA ARG A 145 -4.97 -7.39 -1.11
C ARG A 145 -6.41 -7.20 -1.56
N ASP A 146 -7.17 -6.43 -0.77
CA ASP A 146 -8.61 -6.26 -0.97
C ASP A 146 -8.95 -5.19 -2.02
N ILE A 147 -8.60 -3.95 -1.76
CA ILE A 147 -9.02 -2.77 -2.54
C ILE A 147 -7.80 -2.10 -3.15
N THR A 148 -7.91 -1.64 -4.39
CA THR A 148 -6.81 -1.10 -5.18
C THR A 148 -6.05 0.02 -4.46
N TYR A 149 -6.74 0.99 -3.86
CA TYR A 149 -6.10 2.08 -3.13
C TYR A 149 -5.58 1.69 -1.74
N ASN A 150 -5.89 0.48 -1.22
CA ASN A 150 -5.25 -0.10 -0.04
C ASN A 150 -4.06 -1.00 -0.43
N ALA A 151 -3.83 -1.20 -1.72
CA ALA A 151 -2.73 -2.00 -2.26
C ALA A 151 -1.55 -1.13 -2.73
N LEU A 152 -1.52 0.13 -2.31
CA LEU A 152 -0.43 1.06 -2.58
C LEU A 152 0.72 0.81 -1.60
N PHE A 153 1.94 0.91 -2.12
CA PHE A 153 3.18 0.86 -1.34
C PHE A 153 3.95 2.17 -1.51
N TYR A 154 4.71 2.55 -0.51
CA TYR A 154 5.68 3.62 -0.61
C TYR A 154 7.08 3.06 -0.34
N ASP A 155 7.93 3.10 -1.35
CA ASP A 155 9.32 2.66 -1.28
C ASP A 155 10.13 3.68 -0.46
N LEU A 156 10.63 3.25 0.69
CA LEU A 156 11.38 4.12 1.60
C LEU A 156 12.80 4.44 1.08
N ASP A 157 13.37 3.60 0.21
CA ASP A 157 14.67 3.84 -0.43
C ASP A 157 14.57 4.88 -1.54
N LYS A 158 13.60 4.68 -2.44
CA LYS A 158 13.41 5.54 -3.62
C LYS A 158 12.55 6.76 -3.34
N ARG A 159 11.76 6.73 -2.26
CA ARG A 159 10.78 7.75 -1.87
C ARG A 159 9.72 7.97 -2.94
N GLU A 160 9.21 6.87 -3.50
CA GLU A 160 8.20 6.86 -4.55
C GLU A 160 7.05 5.88 -4.21
N ILE A 161 5.87 6.17 -4.73
CA ILE A 161 4.70 5.28 -4.59
C ILE A 161 4.73 4.22 -5.69
N ILE A 162 4.66 2.95 -5.27
CA ILE A 162 4.47 1.81 -6.15
C ILE A 162 2.98 1.49 -6.21
N ASP A 163 2.40 1.63 -7.39
CA ASP A 163 1.01 1.33 -7.70
C ASP A 163 0.92 0.28 -8.81
N LEU A 164 0.67 -0.98 -8.42
CA LEU A 164 0.56 -2.11 -9.34
C LEU A 164 -0.89 -2.43 -9.72
N THR A 165 -1.87 -1.72 -9.16
CA THR A 165 -3.30 -2.01 -9.33
C THR A 165 -4.11 -0.86 -9.90
N GLY A 166 -3.52 0.30 -10.09
CA GLY A 166 -4.22 1.53 -10.48
C GLY A 166 -4.94 2.22 -9.31
N GLY A 167 -4.52 1.92 -8.07
CA GLY A 167 -5.14 2.43 -6.86
C GLY A 167 -5.09 3.97 -6.72
N LYS A 168 -4.04 4.63 -7.20
CA LYS A 168 -3.98 6.11 -7.26
C LYS A 168 -5.09 6.66 -8.15
N SER A 169 -5.29 6.08 -9.33
CA SER A 169 -6.33 6.51 -10.27
C SER A 169 -7.73 6.26 -9.72
N ASP A 170 -7.97 5.12 -9.07
CA ASP A 170 -9.26 4.82 -8.44
C ASP A 170 -9.55 5.78 -7.29
N LEU A 171 -8.53 6.11 -6.48
CA LEU A 171 -8.65 7.08 -5.39
C LEU A 171 -8.98 8.49 -5.91
N GLU A 172 -8.25 8.96 -6.93
CA GLU A 172 -8.50 10.25 -7.58
C GLU A 172 -9.88 10.33 -8.26
N SER A 173 -10.36 9.21 -8.80
CA SER A 173 -11.67 9.11 -9.47
C SER A 173 -12.83 8.89 -8.49
N GLY A 174 -12.54 8.69 -7.21
CA GLY A 174 -13.53 8.39 -6.19
C GLY A 174 -14.23 7.05 -6.45
N ILE A 175 -13.48 5.98 -6.74
CA ILE A 175 -14.04 4.65 -7.05
C ILE A 175 -13.45 3.61 -6.10
N THR A 176 -14.31 2.76 -5.53
CA THR A 176 -13.88 1.60 -4.74
C THR A 176 -13.88 0.36 -5.62
N ARG A 177 -12.68 -0.18 -5.89
CA ARG A 177 -12.45 -1.36 -6.74
C ARG A 177 -11.69 -2.43 -5.99
N MET A 178 -12.10 -3.70 -6.16
CA MET A 178 -11.33 -4.87 -5.69
C MET A 178 -10.08 -5.08 -6.53
N VAL A 179 -9.01 -5.60 -5.90
CA VAL A 179 -7.82 -6.05 -6.62
C VAL A 179 -8.13 -7.36 -7.34
N GLY A 180 -7.80 -7.46 -8.62
CA GLY A 180 -8.06 -8.65 -9.43
C GLY A 180 -9.53 -8.86 -9.76
N ASP A 181 -9.96 -10.12 -9.91
CA ASP A 181 -11.35 -10.47 -10.17
C ASP A 181 -12.17 -10.43 -8.86
N PRO A 182 -13.22 -9.59 -8.76
CA PRO A 182 -13.99 -9.47 -7.52
C PRO A 182 -14.68 -10.76 -7.10
N THR A 183 -15.17 -11.57 -8.05
CA THR A 183 -15.85 -12.84 -7.76
C THR A 183 -14.89 -13.82 -7.08
N GLU A 184 -13.68 -13.96 -7.63
CA GLU A 184 -12.64 -14.80 -7.02
C GLU A 184 -12.26 -14.27 -5.62
N ARG A 185 -12.10 -12.96 -5.47
CA ARG A 185 -11.74 -12.32 -4.19
C ARG A 185 -12.81 -12.53 -3.11
N PHE A 186 -14.10 -12.49 -3.47
CA PHE A 186 -15.21 -12.72 -2.55
C PHE A 186 -15.35 -14.21 -2.20
N ASP A 187 -15.08 -15.10 -3.14
CA ASP A 187 -15.04 -16.55 -2.92
C ASP A 187 -13.89 -16.99 -2.00
N GLU A 188 -12.77 -16.28 -2.04
CA GLU A 188 -11.63 -16.54 -1.15
C GLU A 188 -11.95 -16.14 0.30
N ASP A 189 -12.53 -14.97 0.51
CA ASP A 189 -12.94 -14.46 1.82
C ASP A 189 -14.14 -13.53 1.68
N SER A 190 -15.33 -14.01 2.07
CA SER A 190 -16.58 -13.26 2.00
C SER A 190 -16.60 -11.97 2.86
N LEU A 191 -15.71 -11.84 3.87
CA LEU A 191 -15.55 -10.59 4.62
C LEU A 191 -15.05 -9.44 3.74
N ARG A 192 -14.45 -9.74 2.60
CA ARG A 192 -14.02 -8.70 1.63
C ARG A 192 -15.22 -7.94 1.07
N ILE A 193 -16.42 -8.57 0.98
CA ILE A 193 -17.66 -7.89 0.60
C ILE A 193 -17.97 -6.77 1.61
N LEU A 194 -17.95 -7.08 2.90
CA LEU A 194 -18.19 -6.09 3.95
C LEU A 194 -17.10 -5.00 3.97
N ARG A 195 -15.84 -5.38 3.67
CA ARG A 195 -14.75 -4.42 3.56
C ARG A 195 -14.96 -3.47 2.38
N ALA A 196 -15.39 -3.97 1.20
CA ALA A 196 -15.70 -3.15 0.05
C ALA A 196 -16.76 -2.09 0.36
N PHE A 197 -17.89 -2.50 0.97
CA PHE A 197 -18.94 -1.58 1.40
C PHE A 197 -18.48 -0.59 2.46
N ARG A 198 -17.68 -1.05 3.44
CA ARG A 198 -17.12 -0.18 4.48
C ARG A 198 -16.26 0.93 3.88
N PHE A 199 -15.39 0.62 2.92
CA PHE A 199 -14.53 1.61 2.28
C PHE A 199 -15.31 2.51 1.32
N ALA A 200 -16.26 1.95 0.55
CA ALA A 200 -17.17 2.73 -0.29
C ALA A 200 -17.94 3.78 0.54
N SER A 201 -18.47 3.38 1.68
CA SER A 201 -19.20 4.30 2.59
C SER A 201 -18.26 5.30 3.28
N ARG A 202 -17.07 4.85 3.74
CA ARG A 202 -16.14 5.73 4.47
C ARG A 202 -15.63 6.89 3.62
N TYR A 203 -15.37 6.65 2.33
CA TYR A 203 -14.82 7.65 1.42
C TYR A 203 -15.88 8.23 0.47
N GLU A 204 -17.14 7.82 0.60
CA GLU A 204 -18.23 8.19 -0.32
C GLU A 204 -17.90 7.84 -1.78
N HIS A 205 -17.12 6.78 -1.97
CA HIS A 205 -16.69 6.26 -3.26
C HIS A 205 -17.60 5.09 -3.69
N PRO A 206 -18.40 5.21 -4.77
CA PRO A 206 -19.20 4.10 -5.27
C PRO A 206 -18.34 2.90 -5.62
N LEU A 207 -18.92 1.71 -5.55
CA LEU A 207 -18.26 0.49 -6.02
C LEU A 207 -18.05 0.55 -7.54
N HIS A 208 -16.90 0.04 -8.01
CA HIS A 208 -16.69 -0.20 -9.43
C HIS A 208 -17.72 -1.22 -9.94
N LYS A 209 -18.16 -1.08 -11.19
CA LYS A 209 -19.22 -1.93 -11.79
C LYS A 209 -18.98 -3.44 -11.64
N ASP A 210 -17.74 -3.89 -11.80
CA ASP A 210 -17.40 -5.31 -11.67
C ASP A 210 -17.44 -5.77 -10.20
N THR A 211 -17.02 -4.90 -9.27
CA THR A 211 -17.10 -5.13 -7.82
C THR A 211 -18.57 -5.19 -7.34
N GLU A 212 -19.44 -4.36 -7.91
CA GLU A 212 -20.86 -4.30 -7.57
C GLU A 212 -21.64 -5.52 -8.10
N ARG A 213 -21.22 -6.07 -9.25
CA ARG A 213 -21.87 -7.22 -9.88
C ARG A 213 -21.50 -8.56 -9.23
N ALA A 214 -20.30 -8.66 -8.67
CA ALA A 214 -19.79 -9.86 -8.03
C ALA A 214 -20.48 -10.10 -6.67
#